data_8fa7e8865d86591e63bccba49b97c585
#
_entry.id   8fa7e8865d86591e63bccba49b97c585
#
_cell.length_a   1.000
_cell.length_b   1.000
_cell.length_c   1.000
_cell.angle_alpha   90.00
_cell.angle_beta   90.00
_cell.angle_gamma   90.00
#
_symmetry.space_group_name_H-M   'P 1'
#
loop_
_entity.id
_entity.type
_entity.pdbx_description
1 polymer ?
#
loop_
_entity_poly.entity_id
_entity_poly.type
_entity_poly.pdbx_seq_one_letter_code
_entity_poly.pdbx_strand_id
1 'polypeptide(L)'
;YIARLDCPSLGANSKSIILFIVRDNDANSPVLFKTSDATWQAYNLYGGNTFYNTTTPVPGFTHATKVSYQRILSLRGDKSNFFNSEYPMIRWMERNGYNMSYSTDLDMSRNATPITTANHKLILSVGHDEYWSAEERTKIENARNSGVHLAFFSANNVYWKTRWEDNYQTLVCYKEGAIGESGCGTKCDPLPDVWTGLWRDGC
;
A
#
# COMPACT_ATOMS: atom_id res chain seq x y z
N TYR A 1 -9.06 -7.99 -9.56
CA TYR A 1 -10.34 -7.90 -10.29
C TYR A 1 -10.74 -6.45 -10.50
N ILE A 2 -11.48 -6.19 -11.58
CA ILE A 2 -12.00 -4.87 -11.93
C ILE A 2 -13.48 -5.00 -12.20
N ALA A 3 -14.30 -4.36 -11.38
CA ALA A 3 -15.72 -4.20 -11.68
C ALA A 3 -15.89 -2.90 -12.48
N ARG A 4 -16.48 -2.98 -13.66
CA ARG A 4 -16.82 -1.82 -14.48
C ARG A 4 -18.28 -1.43 -14.23
N LEU A 5 -18.48 -0.18 -13.88
CA LEU A 5 -19.79 0.43 -13.74
C LEU A 5 -20.09 1.24 -15.01
N ASP A 6 -21.19 0.93 -15.67
CA ASP A 6 -21.70 1.69 -16.80
C ASP A 6 -23.04 2.34 -16.39
N CYS A 7 -23.16 3.66 -16.58
CA CYS A 7 -24.37 4.40 -16.28
C CYS A 7 -24.85 5.17 -17.54
N PRO A 8 -25.50 4.50 -18.50
CA PRO A 8 -25.90 5.10 -19.78
C PRO A 8 -26.82 6.31 -19.62
N SER A 9 -27.61 6.37 -18.53
CA SER A 9 -28.52 7.51 -18.26
C SER A 9 -27.78 8.81 -17.95
N LEU A 10 -26.50 8.76 -17.58
CA LEU A 10 -25.66 9.94 -17.37
C LEU A 10 -24.81 10.30 -18.61
N GLY A 11 -25.00 9.60 -19.73
CA GLY A 11 -24.28 9.79 -20.97
C GLY A 11 -23.41 8.61 -21.38
N ALA A 12 -23.11 8.48 -22.65
CA ALA A 12 -22.39 7.32 -23.23
C ALA A 12 -21.01 7.04 -22.64
N ASN A 13 -20.38 8.03 -21.99
CA ASN A 13 -19.05 7.92 -21.41
C ASN A 13 -19.06 7.88 -19.87
N SER A 14 -20.24 7.76 -19.25
CA SER A 14 -20.40 7.69 -17.80
C SER A 14 -20.04 6.30 -17.29
N LYS A 15 -18.73 6.07 -17.19
CA LYS A 15 -18.14 4.81 -16.74
C LYS A 15 -17.25 5.05 -15.54
N SER A 16 -17.28 4.12 -14.59
CA SER A 16 -16.36 4.05 -13.48
C SER A 16 -15.90 2.62 -13.27
N ILE A 17 -14.86 2.45 -12.49
CA ILE A 17 -14.33 1.13 -12.16
C ILE A 17 -14.08 1.04 -10.66
N ILE A 18 -14.28 -0.15 -10.13
CA ILE A 18 -13.89 -0.53 -8.78
C ILE A 18 -12.81 -1.59 -8.91
N LEU A 19 -11.63 -1.29 -8.39
CA LEU A 19 -10.55 -2.25 -8.24
C LEU A 19 -10.70 -2.97 -6.92
N PHE A 20 -10.60 -4.30 -6.93
CA PHE A 20 -10.56 -5.11 -5.72
C PHE A 20 -9.69 -6.35 -5.89
N ILE A 21 -9.11 -6.78 -4.80
CA ILE A 21 -8.25 -7.96 -4.73
C ILE A 21 -9.06 -9.09 -4.09
N VAL A 22 -9.08 -10.24 -4.74
CA VAL A 22 -9.63 -11.47 -4.17
C VAL A 22 -8.48 -12.24 -3.55
N ARG A 23 -8.50 -12.34 -2.24
CA ARG A 23 -7.53 -13.12 -1.48
C ARG A 23 -7.99 -14.57 -1.40
N ASP A 24 -7.05 -15.48 -1.58
CA ASP A 24 -7.23 -16.90 -1.33
C ASP A 24 -6.18 -17.35 -0.30
N ASN A 25 -6.62 -17.61 0.93
CA ASN A 25 -5.73 -18.00 2.02
C ASN A 25 -5.28 -19.46 1.93
N ASP A 26 -6.00 -20.27 1.17
CA ASP A 26 -5.70 -21.68 0.93
C ASP A 26 -4.86 -21.86 -0.35
N ALA A 27 -4.53 -20.76 -1.04
CA ALA A 27 -3.76 -20.80 -2.27
C ALA A 27 -2.38 -21.42 -2.04
N ASN A 28 -2.07 -22.38 -2.90
CA ASN A 28 -0.74 -22.98 -3.02
C ASN A 28 -0.10 -22.52 -4.35
N SER A 29 0.06 -21.23 -4.48
CA SER A 29 0.62 -20.56 -5.65
C SER A 29 2.07 -20.21 -5.40
N PRO A 30 3.02 -20.60 -6.25
CA PRO A 30 4.43 -20.30 -6.02
C PRO A 30 4.74 -18.80 -5.95
N VAL A 31 3.95 -17.96 -6.61
CA VAL A 31 4.12 -16.51 -6.59
C VAL A 31 2.98 -15.85 -5.82
N LEU A 32 3.33 -15.08 -4.78
CA LEU A 32 2.43 -14.17 -4.10
C LEU A 32 2.70 -12.77 -4.61
N PHE A 33 1.77 -12.21 -5.37
CA PHE A 33 1.83 -10.82 -5.82
C PHE A 33 1.26 -9.91 -4.73
N LYS A 34 2.10 -9.05 -4.19
CA LYS A 34 1.70 -8.04 -3.21
C LYS A 34 1.41 -6.72 -3.91
N THR A 35 0.21 -6.20 -3.75
CA THR A 35 -0.15 -4.87 -4.27
C THR A 35 0.35 -3.77 -3.35
N SER A 36 0.62 -2.58 -3.91
CA SER A 36 1.09 -1.39 -3.17
C SER A 36 -0.08 -0.47 -2.81
N ASP A 37 -1.16 -1.03 -2.29
CA ASP A 37 -2.42 -0.34 -2.06
C ASP A 37 -2.33 0.77 -0.99
N ALA A 38 -1.43 0.66 -0.02
CA ALA A 38 -1.12 1.75 0.91
C ALA A 38 -0.51 2.95 0.16
N THR A 39 0.37 2.69 -0.81
CA THR A 39 0.93 3.74 -1.67
C THR A 39 -0.15 4.37 -2.55
N TRP A 40 -1.08 3.58 -3.11
CA TRP A 40 -2.19 4.17 -3.87
C TRP A 40 -3.01 5.13 -3.01
N GLN A 41 -3.30 4.79 -1.77
CA GLN A 41 -4.02 5.66 -0.84
C GLN A 41 -3.21 6.87 -0.40
N ALA A 42 -1.89 6.74 -0.26
CA ALA A 42 -1.00 7.84 0.07
C ALA A 42 -1.04 8.98 -0.96
N TYR A 43 -1.19 8.62 -2.25
CA TYR A 43 -1.27 9.54 -3.38
C TYR A 43 -2.70 9.87 -3.82
N ASN A 44 -3.70 9.23 -3.25
CA ASN A 44 -5.09 9.34 -3.67
C ASN A 44 -5.65 10.75 -3.43
N LEU A 45 -5.94 11.47 -4.51
CA LEU A 45 -6.47 12.84 -4.48
C LEU A 45 -7.95 12.94 -4.11
N TYR A 46 -8.66 11.82 -3.97
CA TYR A 46 -10.07 11.86 -3.60
C TYR A 46 -10.26 12.48 -2.21
N GLY A 47 -11.11 13.51 -2.13
CA GLY A 47 -11.34 14.27 -0.91
C GLY A 47 -10.29 15.35 -0.61
N GLY A 48 -9.29 15.54 -1.49
CA GLY A 48 -8.32 16.65 -1.42
C GLY A 48 -7.18 16.49 -0.41
N ASN A 49 -7.17 15.40 0.38
CA ASN A 49 -6.14 15.15 1.39
C ASN A 49 -5.30 13.92 1.05
N THR A 50 -4.00 14.09 0.91
CA THR A 50 -3.02 13.04 0.64
C THR A 50 -1.81 13.21 1.56
N PHE A 51 -0.88 12.26 1.59
CA PHE A 51 0.39 12.46 2.28
C PHE A 51 1.34 13.45 1.58
N TYR A 52 0.87 14.16 0.56
CA TYR A 52 1.62 15.21 -0.16
C TYR A 52 0.89 16.55 -0.19
N ASN A 53 -0.44 16.55 -0.05
CA ASN A 53 -1.27 17.74 -0.08
C ASN A 53 -2.39 17.66 0.95
N THR A 54 -2.88 18.82 1.38
CA THR A 54 -4.07 18.90 2.22
C THR A 54 -4.91 20.14 1.84
N THR A 55 -6.23 19.96 1.81
CA THR A 55 -7.21 21.05 1.73
C THR A 55 -7.66 21.50 3.12
N THR A 56 -7.27 20.75 4.15
CA THR A 56 -7.56 21.05 5.57
C THR A 56 -6.24 21.21 6.31
N PRO A 57 -5.63 22.41 6.28
CA PRO A 57 -4.31 22.62 6.88
C PRO A 57 -4.31 22.30 8.38
N VAL A 58 -3.38 21.48 8.79
CA VAL A 58 -3.03 21.30 10.20
C VAL A 58 -1.82 22.16 10.48
N PRO A 59 -1.78 22.94 11.58
CA PRO A 59 -0.62 23.78 11.89
C PRO A 59 0.69 23.00 11.79
N GLY A 60 1.62 23.52 10.99
CA GLY A 60 2.93 22.91 10.74
C GLY A 60 2.99 21.91 9.59
N PHE A 61 1.86 21.48 9.01
CA PHE A 61 1.85 20.51 7.91
C PHE A 61 1.28 21.12 6.61
N THR A 62 1.92 20.77 5.49
CA THR A 62 1.43 21.07 4.13
C THR A 62 0.74 19.86 3.48
N HIS A 63 0.66 18.76 4.21
CA HIS A 63 0.07 17.49 3.78
C HIS A 63 -0.77 16.87 4.91
N ALA A 64 -1.60 15.91 4.59
CA ALA A 64 -2.30 15.11 5.60
C ALA A 64 -1.32 14.17 6.30
N THR A 65 -1.49 13.97 7.59
CA THR A 65 -0.76 12.95 8.37
C THR A 65 -1.57 11.67 8.54
N LYS A 66 -2.86 11.74 8.25
CA LYS A 66 -3.80 10.61 8.30
C LYS A 66 -4.70 10.64 7.07
N VAL A 67 -4.91 9.48 6.47
CA VAL A 67 -5.82 9.32 5.34
C VAL A 67 -6.73 8.11 5.58
N SER A 68 -8.02 8.28 5.27
CA SER A 68 -8.96 7.16 5.33
C SER A 68 -8.65 6.14 4.23
N TYR A 69 -8.65 4.88 4.59
CA TYR A 69 -8.47 3.77 3.64
C TYR A 69 -9.77 3.39 2.93
N GLN A 70 -10.89 3.89 3.41
CA GLN A 70 -12.22 3.66 2.84
C GLN A 70 -12.60 4.64 1.72
N ARG A 71 -11.67 5.48 1.30
CA ARG A 71 -11.90 6.44 0.21
C ARG A 71 -11.98 5.73 -1.14
N ILE A 72 -12.80 6.27 -2.03
CA ILE A 72 -12.79 5.88 -3.43
C ILE A 72 -11.40 6.15 -4.01
N LEU A 73 -10.81 5.16 -4.66
CA LEU A 73 -9.52 5.33 -5.33
C LEU A 73 -9.69 6.18 -6.60
N SER A 74 -8.93 7.27 -6.68
CA SER A 74 -8.76 8.01 -7.93
C SER A 74 -7.78 7.24 -8.81
N LEU A 75 -8.28 6.62 -9.87
CA LEU A 75 -7.48 5.80 -10.78
C LEU A 75 -6.93 6.59 -11.97
N ARG A 76 -7.04 7.93 -11.94
CA ARG A 76 -6.62 8.81 -13.03
C ARG A 76 -5.47 9.70 -12.58
N GLY A 77 -4.44 9.75 -13.42
CA GLY A 77 -3.45 10.84 -13.41
C GLY A 77 -2.23 10.66 -12.54
N ASP A 78 -2.13 9.66 -11.68
CA ASP A 78 -0.95 9.43 -10.86
C ASP A 78 -0.13 8.23 -11.34
N LYS A 79 1.21 8.38 -11.30
CA LYS A 79 2.14 7.30 -11.63
C LYS A 79 2.16 6.18 -10.60
N SER A 80 1.70 6.45 -9.39
CA SER A 80 1.70 5.53 -8.24
C SER A 80 0.40 4.72 -8.11
N ASN A 81 -0.35 4.58 -9.18
CA ASN A 81 -1.58 3.80 -9.19
C ASN A 81 -1.39 2.43 -9.86
N PHE A 82 -2.29 1.53 -9.54
CA PHE A 82 -2.33 0.16 -10.05
C PHE A 82 -2.15 0.03 -11.57
N PHE A 83 -2.81 0.86 -12.37
CA PHE A 83 -2.82 0.72 -13.82
C PHE A 83 -1.50 1.06 -14.49
N ASN A 84 -0.67 1.88 -13.87
CA ASN A 84 0.57 2.34 -14.48
C ASN A 84 1.74 1.36 -14.30
N SER A 85 1.70 0.54 -13.26
CA SER A 85 2.84 -0.31 -12.92
C SER A 85 2.44 -1.77 -12.67
N GLU A 86 1.51 -2.01 -11.76
CA GLU A 86 1.19 -3.37 -11.33
C GLU A 86 0.36 -4.12 -12.36
N TYR A 87 -0.66 -3.48 -12.93
CA TYR A 87 -1.54 -4.10 -13.91
C TYR A 87 -0.79 -4.64 -15.14
N PRO A 88 0.16 -3.92 -15.75
CA PRO A 88 0.95 -4.47 -16.86
C PRO A 88 1.70 -5.75 -16.50
N MET A 89 2.30 -5.81 -15.30
CA MET A 89 3.01 -7.00 -14.82
C MET A 89 2.05 -8.15 -14.56
N ILE A 90 0.95 -7.90 -13.85
CA ILE A 90 -0.09 -8.92 -13.59
C ILE A 90 -0.59 -9.51 -14.90
N ARG A 91 -0.96 -8.64 -15.85
CA ARG A 91 -1.46 -9.06 -17.15
C ARG A 91 -0.43 -9.90 -17.92
N TRP A 92 0.85 -9.51 -17.86
CA TRP A 92 1.91 -10.25 -18.51
C TRP A 92 2.11 -11.63 -17.89
N MET A 93 2.15 -11.70 -16.56
CA MET A 93 2.34 -12.96 -15.84
C MET A 93 1.17 -13.92 -16.04
N GLU A 94 -0.07 -13.45 -15.88
CA GLU A 94 -1.25 -14.28 -16.09
C GLU A 94 -1.35 -14.79 -17.55
N ARG A 95 -1.05 -13.92 -18.51
CA ARG A 95 -1.03 -14.31 -19.93
C ARG A 95 0.00 -15.37 -20.23
N ASN A 96 1.12 -15.41 -19.52
CA ASN A 96 2.18 -16.39 -19.66
C ASN A 96 1.99 -17.63 -18.75
N GLY A 97 0.86 -17.74 -18.06
CA GLY A 97 0.48 -18.93 -17.31
C GLY A 97 1.18 -19.07 -15.96
N TYR A 98 1.73 -17.99 -15.39
CA TYR A 98 2.25 -18.03 -14.03
C TYR A 98 1.12 -18.27 -13.02
N ASN A 99 1.31 -19.25 -12.15
CA ASN A 99 0.39 -19.51 -11.05
C ASN A 99 0.65 -18.50 -9.92
N MET A 100 -0.28 -17.61 -9.70
CA MET A 100 -0.16 -16.52 -8.73
C MET A 100 -1.38 -16.43 -7.80
N SER A 101 -1.13 -16.02 -6.59
CA SER A 101 -2.14 -15.47 -5.68
C SER A 101 -1.81 -14.02 -5.35
N TYR A 102 -2.76 -13.34 -4.72
CA TYR A 102 -2.68 -11.90 -4.49
C TYR A 102 -2.88 -11.56 -3.02
N SER A 103 -2.18 -10.54 -2.56
CA SER A 103 -2.34 -9.95 -1.23
C SER A 103 -2.21 -8.44 -1.30
N THR A 104 -2.71 -7.75 -0.30
CA THR A 104 -2.64 -6.30 -0.14
C THR A 104 -1.69 -5.93 1.00
N ASP A 105 -1.23 -4.66 1.05
CA ASP A 105 -0.51 -4.12 2.22
C ASP A 105 -1.35 -4.25 3.48
N LEU A 106 -2.67 -4.03 3.35
CA LEU A 106 -3.61 -4.21 4.45
C LEU A 106 -3.67 -5.66 4.94
N ASP A 107 -3.74 -6.63 4.04
CA ASP A 107 -3.78 -8.05 4.40
C ASP A 107 -2.46 -8.52 5.02
N MET A 108 -1.34 -8.00 4.53
CA MET A 108 -0.02 -8.23 5.12
C MET A 108 0.04 -7.69 6.54
N SER A 109 -0.39 -6.45 6.74
CA SER A 109 -0.41 -5.78 8.05
C SER A 109 -1.33 -6.47 9.05
N ARG A 110 -2.50 -6.95 8.60
CA ARG A 110 -3.47 -7.69 9.44
C ARG A 110 -3.09 -9.14 9.69
N ASN A 111 -1.99 -9.58 9.15
CA ASN A 111 -1.58 -10.98 9.14
C ASN A 111 -2.63 -11.93 8.55
N ALA A 112 -3.38 -11.45 7.56
CA ALA A 112 -4.50 -12.17 6.98
C ALA A 112 -4.09 -13.15 5.87
N THR A 113 -2.90 -12.95 5.28
CA THR A 113 -2.34 -13.85 4.26
C THR A 113 -1.29 -14.76 4.90
N PRO A 114 -1.49 -16.08 4.94
CA PRO A 114 -0.44 -17.01 5.36
C PRO A 114 0.71 -17.01 4.35
N ILE A 115 1.95 -16.93 4.84
CA ILE A 115 3.14 -17.01 3.98
C ILE A 115 4.10 -18.03 4.57
N THR A 116 4.25 -19.14 3.87
CA THR A 116 5.20 -20.21 4.19
C THR A 116 5.86 -20.71 2.93
N THR A 117 7.01 -21.39 3.06
CA THR A 117 7.66 -22.04 1.90
C THR A 117 6.84 -23.19 1.31
N ALA A 118 5.81 -23.65 2.01
CA ALA A 118 4.90 -24.66 1.50
C ALA A 118 3.91 -24.07 0.46
N ASN A 119 3.40 -22.86 0.75
CA ASN A 119 2.38 -22.23 -0.11
C ASN A 119 2.95 -21.19 -1.09
N HIS A 120 4.06 -20.51 -0.75
CA HIS A 120 4.68 -19.51 -1.62
C HIS A 120 6.20 -19.68 -1.70
N LYS A 121 6.76 -19.51 -2.89
CA LYS A 121 8.20 -19.51 -3.14
C LYS A 121 8.76 -18.11 -3.32
N LEU A 122 7.92 -17.19 -3.76
CA LEU A 122 8.28 -15.83 -4.13
C LEU A 122 7.21 -14.84 -3.69
N ILE A 123 7.61 -13.77 -3.02
CA ILE A 123 6.80 -12.55 -2.88
C ILE A 123 7.29 -11.56 -3.92
N LEU A 124 6.37 -11.07 -4.75
CA LEU A 124 6.63 -10.12 -5.83
C LEU A 124 5.97 -8.78 -5.52
N SER A 125 6.78 -7.73 -5.44
CA SER A 125 6.38 -6.33 -5.33
C SER A 125 6.70 -5.59 -6.63
N VAL A 126 5.76 -4.80 -7.16
CA VAL A 126 5.89 -4.13 -8.46
C VAL A 126 5.43 -2.69 -8.36
N GLY A 127 6.13 -1.79 -9.07
CA GLY A 127 5.70 -0.42 -9.25
C GLY A 127 6.26 0.55 -8.22
N HIS A 128 5.43 1.13 -7.37
CA HIS A 128 5.81 2.10 -6.36
C HIS A 128 5.34 1.61 -4.98
N ASP A 129 6.17 0.85 -4.30
CA ASP A 129 5.84 0.15 -3.06
C ASP A 129 6.49 0.84 -1.85
N GLU A 130 6.02 2.04 -1.56
CA GLU A 130 6.69 3.05 -0.75
C GLU A 130 6.29 3.02 0.73
N TYR A 131 5.01 2.73 1.02
CA TYR A 131 4.40 2.88 2.35
C TYR A 131 4.13 1.54 3.00
N TRP A 132 4.95 1.15 3.97
CA TRP A 132 4.84 -0.12 4.66
C TRP A 132 4.61 0.05 6.16
N SER A 133 3.73 -0.76 6.74
CA SER A 133 3.61 -0.86 8.19
C SER A 133 4.73 -1.72 8.81
N ALA A 134 4.91 -1.59 10.12
CA ALA A 134 5.90 -2.40 10.84
C ALA A 134 5.51 -3.89 10.84
N GLU A 135 4.22 -4.17 10.93
CA GLU A 135 3.65 -5.52 10.90
C GLU A 135 3.89 -6.18 9.54
N GLU A 136 3.64 -5.46 8.45
CA GLU A 136 3.89 -5.92 7.10
C GLU A 136 5.37 -6.22 6.87
N ARG A 137 6.24 -5.29 7.23
CA ARG A 137 7.69 -5.48 7.09
C ARG A 137 8.16 -6.71 7.85
N THR A 138 7.75 -6.83 9.12
CA THR A 138 8.10 -7.98 9.96
C THR A 138 7.65 -9.29 9.32
N LYS A 139 6.44 -9.33 8.77
CA LYS A 139 5.90 -10.51 8.11
C LYS A 139 6.70 -10.91 6.89
N ILE A 140 7.05 -9.96 6.03
CA ILE A 140 7.83 -10.22 4.82
C ILE A 140 9.27 -10.62 5.17
N GLU A 141 9.89 -9.99 6.17
CA GLU A 141 11.21 -10.40 6.67
C GLU A 141 11.18 -11.82 7.24
N ASN A 142 10.16 -12.20 8.00
CA ASN A 142 9.99 -13.56 8.51
C ASN A 142 9.82 -14.58 7.38
N ALA A 143 9.04 -14.26 6.35
CA ALA A 143 8.88 -15.10 5.17
C ALA A 143 10.23 -15.30 4.46
N ARG A 144 11.01 -14.24 4.24
CA ARG A 144 12.36 -14.29 3.69
C ARG A 144 13.27 -15.18 4.53
N ASN A 145 13.28 -14.99 5.84
CA ASN A 145 14.13 -15.75 6.77
C ASN A 145 13.75 -17.23 6.80
N SER A 146 12.51 -17.56 6.47
CA SER A 146 12.01 -18.93 6.32
C SER A 146 12.29 -19.54 4.94
N GLY A 147 12.92 -18.80 4.02
CA GLY A 147 13.32 -19.30 2.70
C GLY A 147 12.40 -18.89 1.55
N VAL A 148 11.43 -17.99 1.77
CA VAL A 148 10.66 -17.39 0.67
C VAL A 148 11.50 -16.31 -0.01
N HIS A 149 11.60 -16.35 -1.32
CA HIS A 149 12.33 -15.34 -2.08
C HIS A 149 11.55 -14.03 -2.16
N LEU A 150 12.27 -12.91 -2.27
CA LEU A 150 11.69 -11.59 -2.50
C LEU A 150 12.16 -11.05 -3.85
N ALA A 151 11.25 -10.50 -4.65
CA ALA A 151 11.57 -9.80 -5.88
C ALA A 151 10.90 -8.43 -5.89
N PHE A 152 11.72 -7.41 -6.10
CA PHE A 152 11.28 -6.02 -6.18
C PHE A 152 11.51 -5.51 -7.59
N PHE A 153 10.43 -5.41 -8.37
CA PHE A 153 10.36 -4.70 -9.64
C PHE A 153 9.71 -3.33 -9.40
N SER A 154 10.18 -2.64 -8.39
CA SER A 154 9.56 -1.46 -7.83
C SER A 154 10.61 -0.42 -7.41
N ALA A 155 10.16 0.81 -7.14
CA ALA A 155 11.00 1.90 -6.68
C ALA A 155 10.49 2.46 -5.34
N ASN A 156 11.37 3.17 -4.63
CA ASN A 156 11.14 3.73 -3.29
C ASN A 156 10.65 2.69 -2.27
N ASN A 157 11.07 1.44 -2.45
CA ASN A 157 10.60 0.33 -1.64
C ASN A 157 10.84 0.59 -0.16
N VAL A 158 9.79 0.35 0.67
CA VAL A 158 9.90 0.44 2.13
C VAL A 158 10.49 1.77 2.57
N TYR A 159 10.06 2.88 1.93
CA TYR A 159 10.60 4.20 2.20
C TYR A 159 9.99 4.83 3.45
N TRP A 160 8.64 4.84 3.52
CA TRP A 160 7.89 5.39 4.64
C TRP A 160 7.35 4.30 5.56
N LYS A 161 7.69 4.40 6.85
CA LYS A 161 7.04 3.63 7.90
C LYS A 161 5.68 4.22 8.20
N THR A 162 4.65 3.39 8.11
CA THR A 162 3.26 3.74 8.38
C THR A 162 2.72 3.01 9.60
N ARG A 163 1.58 3.47 10.08
CA ARG A 163 0.80 2.85 11.13
C ARG A 163 -0.66 2.79 10.73
N TRP A 164 -1.35 1.76 11.18
CA TRP A 164 -2.80 1.64 11.05
C TRP A 164 -3.48 2.08 12.34
N GLU A 165 -4.58 2.84 12.19
CA GLU A 165 -5.49 3.23 13.26
C GLU A 165 -6.93 2.83 12.90
N ASP A 166 -7.86 2.99 13.86
CA ASP A 166 -9.30 2.76 13.68
C ASP A 166 -9.62 1.39 13.07
N ASN A 167 -9.04 0.34 13.63
CA ASN A 167 -9.19 -1.03 13.11
C ASN A 167 -8.87 -1.15 11.62
N TYR A 168 -7.71 -0.63 11.22
CA TYR A 168 -7.20 -0.63 9.84
C TYR A 168 -8.00 0.22 8.84
N GLN A 169 -8.78 1.18 9.31
CA GLN A 169 -9.53 2.09 8.45
C GLN A 169 -8.79 3.39 8.14
N THR A 170 -7.77 3.71 8.94
CA THR A 170 -6.96 4.92 8.80
C THR A 170 -5.49 4.56 8.66
N LEU A 171 -4.89 5.01 7.57
CA LEU A 171 -3.44 4.95 7.37
C LEU A 171 -2.81 6.24 7.87
N VAL A 172 -1.73 6.12 8.64
CA VAL A 172 -1.03 7.23 9.29
C VAL A 172 0.42 7.30 8.84
N CYS A 173 0.88 8.50 8.48
CA CYS A 173 2.27 8.79 8.20
C CYS A 173 2.58 10.27 8.45
N TYR A 174 3.33 10.57 9.50
CA TYR A 174 3.75 11.94 9.83
C TYR A 174 4.95 12.40 9.00
N LYS A 175 5.76 11.49 8.51
CA LYS A 175 6.96 11.71 7.68
C LYS A 175 8.17 12.33 8.40
N GLU A 176 8.02 12.86 9.59
CA GLU A 176 9.03 13.65 10.30
C GLU A 176 9.66 12.91 11.50
N GLY A 177 9.33 11.62 11.69
CA GLY A 177 9.86 10.84 12.80
C GLY A 177 9.07 10.97 14.11
N ALA A 178 9.69 10.52 15.21
CA ALA A 178 9.06 10.48 16.52
C ALA A 178 9.22 11.79 17.30
N ILE A 179 8.28 12.05 18.21
CA ILE A 179 8.42 13.13 19.18
C ILE A 179 9.67 12.90 20.04
N GLY A 180 10.49 13.95 20.22
CA GLY A 180 11.75 13.89 20.96
C GLY A 180 12.97 13.70 20.06
N GLU A 181 12.83 13.40 18.79
CA GLU A 181 13.92 13.40 17.82
C GLU A 181 14.30 14.84 17.43
N SER A 182 15.60 15.06 17.23
CA SER A 182 16.07 16.39 16.83
C SER A 182 15.60 16.71 15.41
N GLY A 183 14.95 17.85 15.23
CA GLY A 183 14.60 18.41 13.93
C GLY A 183 13.15 18.29 13.52
N CYS A 184 12.33 17.45 14.13
CA CYS A 184 10.92 17.34 13.75
C CYS A 184 10.00 18.42 14.39
N GLY A 185 10.38 18.99 15.54
CA GLY A 185 9.62 20.05 16.19
C GLY A 185 8.17 19.68 16.46
N THR A 186 7.22 20.50 15.97
CA THR A 186 5.77 20.23 16.10
C THR A 186 5.22 19.27 15.07
N LYS A 187 6.06 18.77 14.15
CA LYS A 187 5.68 17.86 13.06
C LYS A 187 5.92 16.40 13.40
N CYS A 188 6.45 16.10 14.58
CA CYS A 188 6.71 14.75 15.03
C CYS A 188 5.43 13.94 15.15
N ASP A 189 5.56 12.62 14.95
CA ASP A 189 4.50 11.69 15.34
C ASP A 189 4.33 11.75 16.88
N PRO A 190 3.12 12.02 17.39
CA PRO A 190 2.88 12.11 18.83
C PRO A 190 2.98 10.77 19.57
N LEU A 191 3.11 9.65 18.85
CA LEU A 191 3.21 8.30 19.42
C LEU A 191 4.61 7.72 19.19
N PRO A 192 5.58 7.97 20.10
CA PRO A 192 6.99 7.60 19.88
C PRO A 192 7.20 6.10 19.74
N ASP A 193 6.45 5.27 20.46
CA ASP A 193 6.62 3.79 20.42
C ASP A 193 6.19 3.18 19.08
N VAL A 194 5.32 3.86 18.35
CA VAL A 194 4.77 3.43 17.06
C VAL A 194 4.88 4.53 16.00
N TRP A 195 5.93 5.32 16.08
CA TRP A 195 6.19 6.46 15.21
C TRP A 195 6.14 6.10 13.71
N THR A 196 5.84 7.10 12.90
CA THR A 196 5.78 7.02 11.44
C THR A 196 6.70 8.05 10.81
N GLY A 197 7.45 7.66 9.79
CA GLY A 197 8.45 8.50 9.14
C GLY A 197 9.32 7.71 8.19
N LEU A 198 10.54 8.15 7.96
CA LEU A 198 11.50 7.39 7.14
C LEU A 198 11.94 6.13 7.88
N TRP A 199 11.87 4.98 7.21
CA TRP A 199 12.37 3.73 7.81
C TRP A 199 13.84 3.81 8.23
N ARG A 200 14.67 4.52 7.48
CA ARG A 200 16.09 4.65 7.74
C ARG A 200 16.43 5.51 8.96
N ASP A 201 15.52 6.36 9.41
CA ASP A 201 15.75 7.24 10.56
C ASP A 201 15.63 6.50 11.90
N GLY A 202 15.03 5.32 11.90
CA GLY A 202 14.92 4.43 13.06
C GLY A 202 16.00 3.33 13.13
N CYS A 203 17.02 3.44 12.32
CA CYS A 203 18.12 2.43 12.29
C CYS A 203 19.30 2.87 13.13
#